data_b4963d8d2feddabd72dbfc88e7da52ca
#
_entry.id   b4963d8d2feddabd72dbfc88e7da52ca
#
_cell.length_a   1.000
_cell.length_b   1.000
_cell.length_c   1.000
_cell.angle_alpha   90.00
_cell.angle_beta   90.00
_cell.angle_gamma   90.00
#
_symmetry.space_group_name_H-M   'P 1'
#
loop_
_entity.id
_entity.type
_entity.pdbx_description
1 polymer ?
#
loop_
_entity_poly.entity_id
_entity_poly.type
_entity_poly.pdbx_seq_one_letter_code
_entity_poly.pdbx_strand_id
1 'polypeptide(L)'
;MDIKVKPLYILEDHKGTIVSIVQPFQGSDFILTLSNDKFVLLWNLSLGNLINEIINDACPTKLFVFSKLGFLLIPKWNNTFSLIDLSIFNLSTKHIIDINFPENEIIFTGHKSWVLHAIELEEDEKFLTCGRDNTIRLWNILSTKCELVLSEHKENVNYIIQLEEALIASCSSDNTIKIWNLKKNNDTNDSKLSVYDGDLPVFQIEKLKDNCLVSRNESPTMKIWDYLTGKLIRVLEDHYTNVICMKVLKNYKIISGSYDHTAKIWNKDEDKPEVTLSGHNFTVYNVCECKNGNILTASGDGTIKLWDLKKQKCIQTFIGHNDYVVSLLITKNNEFVSGSYDTTAIIWKIKSL
;
A
#
# COMPACT_ATOMS: atom_id res chain seq x y z
N MET A 1 7.33 -25.46 17.36
CA MET A 1 6.65 -26.13 16.24
C MET A 1 5.92 -25.05 15.45
N ASP A 2 5.98 -25.10 14.13
CA ASP A 2 5.21 -24.26 13.23
C ASP A 2 3.78 -24.80 13.16
N ILE A 3 2.80 -23.96 13.52
CA ILE A 3 1.37 -24.36 13.56
C ILE A 3 0.75 -24.09 12.18
N LYS A 4 0.28 -25.13 11.51
CA LYS A 4 -0.52 -24.97 10.28
C LYS A 4 -1.93 -24.50 10.61
N VAL A 5 -2.36 -23.41 9.95
CA VAL A 5 -3.67 -22.79 10.17
C VAL A 5 -4.49 -22.87 8.89
N LYS A 6 -5.75 -23.28 9.01
CA LYS A 6 -6.73 -23.31 7.91
C LYS A 6 -7.51 -21.99 7.82
N PRO A 7 -8.08 -21.67 6.65
CA PRO A 7 -8.98 -20.53 6.47
C PRO A 7 -10.12 -20.48 7.48
N LEU A 8 -10.55 -19.26 7.85
CA LEU A 8 -11.80 -19.01 8.53
C LEU A 8 -12.94 -18.91 7.51
N TYR A 9 -12.75 -18.08 6.48
CA TYR A 9 -13.64 -17.94 5.32
C TYR A 9 -12.82 -17.76 4.04
N ILE A 10 -13.38 -18.23 2.90
CA ILE A 10 -12.85 -18.03 1.55
C ILE A 10 -13.88 -17.20 0.77
N LEU A 11 -13.45 -16.11 0.16
CA LEU A 11 -14.28 -15.15 -0.58
C LEU A 11 -13.97 -15.32 -2.08
N GLU A 12 -14.92 -15.88 -2.85
CA GLU A 12 -14.66 -16.46 -4.19
C GLU A 12 -15.36 -15.72 -5.36
N ASP A 13 -16.01 -14.55 -5.14
CA ASP A 13 -16.81 -13.91 -6.19
C ASP A 13 -15.97 -13.16 -7.25
N HIS A 14 -14.69 -12.91 -7.02
CA HIS A 14 -13.79 -12.33 -8.00
C HIS A 14 -13.39 -13.35 -9.09
N LYS A 15 -13.18 -12.85 -10.34
CA LYS A 15 -12.72 -13.62 -11.50
C LYS A 15 -11.28 -13.32 -11.91
N GLY A 16 -10.60 -12.47 -11.18
CA GLY A 16 -9.21 -12.07 -11.43
C GLY A 16 -8.43 -11.91 -10.14
N THR A 17 -7.12 -11.73 -10.25
CA THR A 17 -6.20 -11.51 -9.13
C THR A 17 -6.69 -10.43 -8.19
N ILE A 18 -6.69 -10.66 -6.89
CA ILE A 18 -6.97 -9.64 -5.88
C ILE A 18 -5.71 -8.86 -5.56
N VAL A 19 -5.66 -7.62 -6.02
CA VAL A 19 -4.47 -6.76 -5.95
C VAL A 19 -4.46 -5.83 -4.74
N SER A 20 -5.62 -5.48 -4.21
CA SER A 20 -5.73 -4.59 -3.05
C SER A 20 -6.87 -4.99 -2.13
N ILE A 21 -6.64 -4.92 -0.84
CA ILE A 21 -7.63 -5.14 0.21
C ILE A 21 -7.53 -3.98 1.18
N VAL A 22 -8.65 -3.34 1.49
CA VAL A 22 -8.72 -2.27 2.47
C VAL A 22 -9.90 -2.44 3.41
N GLN A 23 -9.81 -1.80 4.57
CA GLN A 23 -10.89 -1.69 5.54
C GLN A 23 -11.35 -0.23 5.57
N PRO A 24 -12.65 0.07 5.44
CA PRO A 24 -13.14 1.46 5.38
C PRO A 24 -12.69 2.30 6.57
N PHE A 25 -12.71 1.72 7.77
CA PHE A 25 -12.15 2.30 8.99
C PHE A 25 -11.70 1.19 9.93
N GLN A 26 -10.77 1.52 10.80
CA GLN A 26 -10.20 0.52 11.73
C GLN A 26 -11.27 -0.09 12.64
N GLY A 27 -11.39 -1.41 12.60
CA GLY A 27 -12.38 -2.16 13.38
C GLY A 27 -13.76 -2.31 12.72
N SER A 28 -13.94 -1.84 11.50
CA SER A 28 -15.13 -2.14 10.68
C SER A 28 -15.35 -3.64 10.52
N ASP A 29 -16.62 -4.07 10.43
CA ASP A 29 -16.96 -5.43 10.02
C ASP A 29 -16.95 -5.63 8.51
N PHE A 30 -16.56 -4.60 7.76
CA PHE A 30 -16.51 -4.63 6.30
C PHE A 30 -15.08 -4.52 5.80
N ILE A 31 -14.82 -5.16 4.67
CA ILE A 31 -13.63 -4.97 3.84
C ILE A 31 -14.02 -4.76 2.39
N LEU A 32 -13.14 -4.10 1.65
CA LEU A 32 -13.23 -3.96 0.20
C LEU A 32 -12.05 -4.64 -0.45
N THR A 33 -12.33 -5.36 -1.52
CA THR A 33 -11.32 -6.00 -2.36
C THR A 33 -11.37 -5.40 -3.76
N LEU A 34 -10.20 -5.16 -4.35
CA LEU A 34 -10.03 -4.74 -5.74
C LEU A 34 -9.32 -5.84 -6.50
N SER A 35 -9.83 -6.17 -7.68
CA SER A 35 -9.29 -7.22 -8.54
C SER A 35 -8.99 -6.73 -9.97
N ASN A 36 -8.16 -7.51 -10.67
CA ASN A 36 -7.91 -7.37 -12.12
C ASN A 36 -9.17 -7.59 -12.98
N ASP A 37 -10.24 -8.15 -12.42
CA ASP A 37 -11.55 -8.24 -13.08
C ASP A 37 -12.29 -6.90 -13.16
N LYS A 38 -11.70 -5.81 -12.64
CA LYS A 38 -12.20 -4.42 -12.59
C LYS A 38 -13.22 -4.13 -11.50
N PHE A 39 -13.59 -5.12 -10.71
CA PHE A 39 -14.58 -4.96 -9.66
C PHE A 39 -13.95 -4.55 -8.33
N VAL A 40 -14.69 -3.72 -7.59
CA VAL A 40 -14.50 -3.50 -6.16
C VAL A 40 -15.69 -4.10 -5.44
N LEU A 41 -15.43 -5.13 -4.63
CA LEU A 41 -16.44 -5.87 -3.89
C LEU A 41 -16.38 -5.57 -2.40
N LEU A 42 -17.55 -5.43 -1.78
CA LEU A 42 -17.74 -5.20 -0.35
C LEU A 42 -18.14 -6.52 0.33
N TRP A 43 -17.44 -6.88 1.38
CA TRP A 43 -17.63 -8.11 2.13
C TRP A 43 -17.88 -7.86 3.60
N ASN A 44 -18.66 -8.73 4.23
CA ASN A 44 -18.78 -8.80 5.67
C ASN A 44 -17.72 -9.76 6.25
N LEU A 45 -16.85 -9.27 7.14
CA LEU A 45 -15.79 -10.06 7.78
C LEU A 45 -16.32 -11.15 8.70
N SER A 46 -17.37 -10.86 9.45
CA SER A 46 -17.91 -11.78 10.47
C SER A 46 -18.70 -12.93 9.87
N LEU A 47 -19.31 -12.72 8.70
CA LEU A 47 -20.12 -13.72 7.99
C LEU A 47 -19.38 -14.36 6.82
N GLY A 48 -18.31 -13.75 6.32
CA GLY A 48 -17.55 -14.23 5.18
C GLY A 48 -18.34 -14.23 3.85
N ASN A 49 -19.28 -13.30 3.68
CA ASN A 49 -20.14 -13.25 2.49
C ASN A 49 -20.06 -11.90 1.79
N LEU A 50 -20.31 -11.92 0.48
CA LEU A 50 -20.46 -10.72 -0.34
C LEU A 50 -21.68 -9.92 0.12
N ILE A 51 -21.53 -8.61 0.23
CA ILE A 51 -22.60 -7.67 0.56
C ILE A 51 -23.07 -6.93 -0.69
N ASN A 52 -22.13 -6.34 -1.44
CA ASN A 52 -22.46 -5.55 -2.61
C ASN A 52 -21.26 -5.43 -3.56
N GLU A 53 -21.56 -5.11 -4.82
CA GLU A 53 -20.62 -4.60 -5.80
C GLU A 53 -20.61 -3.08 -5.70
N ILE A 54 -19.41 -2.49 -5.49
CA ILE A 54 -19.26 -1.05 -5.31
C ILE A 54 -19.02 -0.38 -6.67
N ILE A 55 -18.07 -0.89 -7.44
CA ILE A 55 -17.65 -0.38 -8.75
C ILE A 55 -17.24 -1.54 -9.64
N ASN A 56 -17.48 -1.40 -10.96
CA ASN A 56 -17.14 -2.40 -11.98
C ASN A 56 -16.21 -1.87 -13.11
N ASP A 57 -15.64 -0.69 -12.95
CA ASP A 57 -14.69 -0.07 -13.88
C ASP A 57 -13.37 0.36 -13.22
N ALA A 58 -13.07 -0.19 -12.04
CA ALA A 58 -11.88 0.14 -11.29
C ALA A 58 -10.59 -0.29 -12.00
N CYS A 59 -9.58 0.59 -11.96
CA CYS A 59 -8.23 0.27 -12.42
C CYS A 59 -7.52 -0.60 -11.38
N PRO A 60 -6.88 -1.72 -11.77
CA PRO A 60 -6.27 -2.65 -10.82
C PRO A 60 -4.91 -2.15 -10.29
N THR A 61 -4.89 -0.96 -9.74
CA THR A 61 -3.72 -0.39 -9.07
C THR A 61 -3.79 -0.60 -7.57
N LYS A 62 -4.50 0.24 -6.85
CA LYS A 62 -4.66 0.15 -5.41
C LYS A 62 -5.87 0.96 -4.95
N LEU A 63 -6.53 0.53 -3.88
CA LEU A 63 -7.51 1.32 -3.14
C LEU A 63 -6.80 2.17 -2.07
N PHE A 64 -7.28 3.40 -1.85
CA PHE A 64 -6.70 4.30 -0.87
C PHE A 64 -7.79 4.78 0.10
N VAL A 65 -7.59 4.51 1.39
CA VAL A 65 -8.49 4.96 2.46
C VAL A 65 -7.94 6.27 3.02
N PHE A 66 -8.72 7.33 2.91
CA PHE A 66 -8.48 8.62 3.53
C PHE A 66 -9.25 8.69 4.85
N SER A 67 -8.62 8.23 5.92
CA SER A 67 -9.29 8.04 7.21
C SER A 67 -9.66 9.35 7.91
N LYS A 68 -8.88 10.39 7.72
CA LYS A 68 -9.14 11.73 8.26
C LYS A 68 -10.22 12.45 7.46
N LEU A 69 -10.14 12.35 6.14
CA LEU A 69 -11.13 12.95 5.22
C LEU A 69 -12.43 12.16 5.16
N GLY A 70 -12.43 10.89 5.59
CA GLY A 70 -13.60 10.04 5.57
C GLY A 70 -13.99 9.52 4.19
N PHE A 71 -13.03 9.31 3.29
CA PHE A 71 -13.28 8.85 1.92
C PHE A 71 -12.43 7.66 1.50
N LEU A 72 -12.99 6.87 0.57
CA LEU A 72 -12.29 5.84 -0.19
C LEU A 72 -12.01 6.35 -1.60
N LEU A 73 -10.74 6.38 -2.03
CA LEU A 73 -10.36 6.68 -3.40
C LEU A 73 -10.22 5.40 -4.20
N ILE A 74 -10.89 5.35 -5.35
CA ILE A 74 -10.89 4.23 -6.30
C ILE A 74 -10.41 4.73 -7.66
N PRO A 75 -9.21 4.37 -8.15
CA PRO A 75 -8.77 4.67 -9.51
C PRO A 75 -9.61 3.94 -10.55
N LYS A 76 -9.86 4.56 -11.70
CA LYS A 76 -10.64 4.01 -12.82
C LYS A 76 -9.83 3.85 -14.11
N TRP A 77 -10.25 2.96 -14.99
CA TRP A 77 -9.59 2.69 -16.27
C TRP A 77 -9.58 3.89 -17.23
N ASN A 78 -10.56 4.78 -17.14
CA ASN A 78 -10.71 5.97 -17.98
C ASN A 78 -9.85 7.16 -17.52
N ASN A 79 -8.83 6.94 -16.70
CA ASN A 79 -7.93 7.96 -16.13
C ASN A 79 -8.61 8.93 -15.13
N THR A 80 -9.81 8.63 -14.69
CA THR A 80 -10.47 9.30 -13.58
C THR A 80 -10.24 8.53 -12.28
N PHE A 81 -10.72 9.07 -11.18
CA PHE A 81 -10.88 8.33 -9.94
C PHE A 81 -12.13 8.79 -9.22
N SER A 82 -12.67 7.93 -8.39
CA SER A 82 -13.86 8.21 -7.58
C SER A 82 -13.51 8.32 -6.12
N LEU A 83 -14.21 9.19 -5.41
CA LEU A 83 -14.27 9.20 -3.95
C LEU A 83 -15.64 8.70 -3.50
N ILE A 84 -15.65 7.80 -2.53
CA ILE A 84 -16.84 7.28 -1.86
C ILE A 84 -16.77 7.66 -0.40
N ASP A 85 -17.83 8.26 0.14
CA ASP A 85 -17.93 8.63 1.55
C ASP A 85 -17.93 7.36 2.43
N LEU A 86 -17.01 7.29 3.37
CA LEU A 86 -16.88 6.15 4.29
C LEU A 86 -18.02 6.05 5.30
N SER A 87 -18.78 7.13 5.54
CA SER A 87 -19.90 7.12 6.50
C SER A 87 -20.99 6.11 6.13
N ILE A 88 -21.13 5.79 4.84
CA ILE A 88 -22.07 4.78 4.37
C ILE A 88 -21.82 3.39 4.97
N PHE A 89 -20.56 3.05 5.28
CA PHE A 89 -20.19 1.77 5.88
C PHE A 89 -20.49 1.69 7.40
N ASN A 90 -20.99 2.77 8.01
CA ASN A 90 -21.56 2.78 9.36
C ASN A 90 -23.04 2.39 9.39
N LEU A 91 -23.68 2.27 8.23
CA LEU A 91 -25.07 1.83 8.11
C LEU A 91 -25.23 0.33 8.39
N SER A 92 -26.45 -0.10 8.66
CA SER A 92 -26.71 -1.54 8.75
C SER A 92 -26.50 -2.23 7.40
N THR A 93 -26.14 -3.50 7.43
CA THR A 93 -25.93 -4.33 6.22
C THR A 93 -27.09 -4.21 5.22
N LYS A 94 -28.35 -4.19 5.72
CA LYS A 94 -29.54 -4.05 4.88
C LYS A 94 -29.55 -2.70 4.12
N HIS A 95 -29.22 -1.60 4.77
CA HIS A 95 -29.16 -0.29 4.12
C HIS A 95 -28.01 -0.20 3.11
N ILE A 96 -26.87 -0.84 3.37
CA ILE A 96 -25.75 -0.86 2.43
C ILE A 96 -26.08 -1.63 1.15
N ILE A 97 -26.85 -2.73 1.24
CA ILE A 97 -27.32 -3.49 0.07
C ILE A 97 -28.22 -2.64 -0.84
N ASP A 98 -29.03 -1.74 -0.26
CA ASP A 98 -29.97 -0.89 -0.99
C ASP A 98 -29.29 0.35 -1.61
N ILE A 99 -27.99 0.60 -1.34
CA ILE A 99 -27.26 1.75 -1.91
C ILE A 99 -26.87 1.46 -3.35
N ASN A 100 -27.24 2.34 -4.27
CA ASN A 100 -26.67 2.40 -5.61
C ASN A 100 -25.33 3.15 -5.56
N PHE A 101 -24.21 2.42 -5.39
CA PHE A 101 -22.89 3.01 -5.23
C PHE A 101 -22.44 3.88 -6.40
N PRO A 102 -22.68 3.53 -7.67
CA PRO A 102 -22.33 4.40 -8.80
C PRO A 102 -22.96 5.79 -8.76
N GLU A 103 -24.13 5.94 -8.14
CA GLU A 103 -24.79 7.25 -7.98
C GLU A 103 -24.24 8.08 -6.80
N ASN A 104 -23.49 7.44 -5.90
CA ASN A 104 -22.88 8.09 -4.72
C ASN A 104 -21.38 8.39 -4.90
N GLU A 105 -20.90 8.41 -6.13
CA GLU A 105 -19.51 8.71 -6.44
C GLU A 105 -19.27 10.20 -6.67
N ILE A 106 -18.20 10.74 -6.08
CA ILE A 106 -17.64 12.03 -6.48
C ILE A 106 -16.51 11.73 -7.48
N ILE A 107 -16.72 12.08 -8.75
CA ILE A 107 -15.75 11.77 -9.83
C ILE A 107 -14.80 12.94 -10.03
N PHE A 108 -13.51 12.63 -10.00
CA PHE A 108 -12.42 13.57 -10.29
C PHE A 108 -11.80 13.30 -11.64
N THR A 109 -11.63 14.36 -12.42
CA THR A 109 -11.06 14.33 -13.77
C THR A 109 -9.82 15.22 -13.84
N GLY A 110 -8.83 14.85 -14.66
CA GLY A 110 -7.64 15.69 -14.88
C GLY A 110 -6.37 14.90 -15.15
N HIS A 111 -6.16 13.73 -14.50
CA HIS A 111 -5.07 12.85 -14.90
C HIS A 111 -5.24 12.38 -16.34
N LYS A 112 -4.12 12.26 -17.07
CA LYS A 112 -4.11 11.79 -18.48
C LYS A 112 -3.78 10.29 -18.58
N SER A 113 -3.50 9.64 -17.47
CA SER A 113 -3.23 8.22 -17.36
C SER A 113 -3.56 7.72 -15.94
N TRP A 114 -3.29 6.45 -15.65
CA TRP A 114 -3.69 5.80 -14.41
C TRP A 114 -3.09 6.46 -13.16
N VAL A 115 -3.91 6.61 -12.14
CA VAL A 115 -3.48 6.97 -10.78
C VAL A 115 -2.83 5.74 -10.15
N LEU A 116 -1.58 5.91 -9.70
CA LEU A 116 -0.77 4.83 -9.09
C LEU A 116 -0.73 4.91 -7.56
N HIS A 117 -0.72 6.13 -7.02
CA HIS A 117 -0.70 6.34 -5.58
C HIS A 117 -1.47 7.60 -5.19
N ALA A 118 -2.00 7.58 -3.96
CA ALA A 118 -2.72 8.71 -3.38
C ALA A 118 -2.48 8.79 -1.87
N ILE A 119 -2.45 10.01 -1.32
CA ILE A 119 -2.36 10.26 0.11
C ILE A 119 -3.29 11.42 0.51
N GLU A 120 -3.93 11.31 1.69
CA GLU A 120 -4.54 12.46 2.35
C GLU A 120 -3.46 13.35 2.98
N LEU A 121 -3.68 14.65 3.04
CA LEU A 121 -2.78 15.57 3.69
C LEU A 121 -3.22 15.86 5.13
N GLU A 122 -2.30 16.39 5.92
CA GLU A 122 -2.61 16.84 7.29
C GLU A 122 -3.48 18.12 7.30
N GLU A 123 -3.39 18.94 6.24
CA GLU A 123 -4.26 20.09 6.03
C GLU A 123 -5.66 19.64 5.61
N ASP A 124 -6.66 20.32 6.13
CA ASP A 124 -8.07 19.97 5.94
C ASP A 124 -8.47 19.97 4.45
N GLU A 125 -9.29 18.98 4.08
CA GLU A 125 -9.98 18.90 2.79
C GLU A 125 -9.11 18.70 1.54
N LYS A 126 -7.81 18.39 1.71
CA LYS A 126 -6.89 18.22 0.59
C LYS A 126 -6.24 16.84 0.56
N PHE A 127 -5.99 16.38 -0.65
CA PHE A 127 -5.27 15.13 -0.91
C PHE A 127 -4.42 15.23 -2.18
N LEU A 128 -3.46 14.36 -2.29
CA LEU A 128 -2.58 14.24 -3.46
C LEU A 128 -2.79 12.91 -4.17
N THR A 129 -2.67 12.96 -5.49
CA THR A 129 -2.58 11.78 -6.35
C THR A 129 -1.36 11.88 -7.24
N CYS A 130 -0.78 10.73 -7.63
CA CYS A 130 0.24 10.68 -8.66
C CYS A 130 -0.02 9.52 -9.62
N GLY A 131 0.56 9.58 -10.82
CA GLY A 131 0.21 8.59 -11.81
C GLY A 131 1.16 8.47 -13.01
N ARG A 132 0.69 7.67 -13.96
CA ARG A 132 1.39 7.36 -15.21
C ARG A 132 1.44 8.51 -16.22
N ASP A 133 0.83 9.65 -15.90
CA ASP A 133 0.94 10.87 -16.68
C ASP A 133 2.10 11.77 -16.22
N ASN A 134 3.02 11.23 -15.40
CA ASN A 134 4.20 11.88 -14.88
C ASN A 134 3.90 13.05 -13.95
N THR A 135 2.65 13.22 -13.50
CA THR A 135 2.23 14.33 -12.66
C THR A 135 1.87 13.91 -11.25
N ILE A 136 2.03 14.87 -10.33
CA ILE A 136 1.41 14.84 -9.00
C ILE A 136 0.36 15.95 -9.00
N ARG A 137 -0.82 15.68 -8.47
CA ARG A 137 -1.93 16.62 -8.43
C ARG A 137 -2.45 16.81 -7.02
N LEU A 138 -2.61 18.07 -6.62
CA LEU A 138 -3.26 18.47 -5.38
C LEU A 138 -4.72 18.77 -5.66
N TRP A 139 -5.59 18.16 -4.89
CA TRP A 139 -7.04 18.27 -5.04
C TRP A 139 -7.66 18.80 -3.75
N ASN A 140 -8.72 19.58 -3.91
CA ASN A 140 -9.60 19.97 -2.81
C ASN A 140 -10.90 19.17 -2.94
N ILE A 141 -11.32 18.52 -1.85
CA ILE A 141 -12.46 17.61 -1.86
C ILE A 141 -13.80 18.36 -1.98
N LEU A 142 -13.92 19.53 -1.37
CA LEU A 142 -15.16 20.33 -1.39
C LEU A 142 -15.41 20.96 -2.74
N SER A 143 -14.38 21.54 -3.35
CA SER A 143 -14.50 22.18 -4.66
C SER A 143 -14.42 21.20 -5.83
N THR A 144 -13.97 19.96 -5.58
CA THR A 144 -13.67 18.90 -6.57
C THR A 144 -12.66 19.34 -7.65
N LYS A 145 -11.87 20.39 -7.36
CA LYS A 145 -10.91 20.98 -8.30
C LYS A 145 -9.47 20.52 -8.03
N CYS A 146 -8.70 20.41 -9.11
CA CYS A 146 -7.26 20.33 -9.04
C CYS A 146 -6.69 21.74 -8.79
N GLU A 147 -6.06 21.96 -7.63
CA GLU A 147 -5.50 23.25 -7.24
C GLU A 147 -4.05 23.43 -7.70
N LEU A 148 -3.30 22.32 -7.83
CA LEU A 148 -1.89 22.34 -8.20
C LEU A 148 -1.52 21.12 -9.03
N VAL A 149 -0.65 21.30 -10.03
CA VAL A 149 -0.06 20.22 -10.83
C VAL A 149 1.46 20.36 -10.77
N LEU A 150 2.14 19.33 -10.28
CA LEU A 150 3.58 19.23 -10.28
C LEU A 150 4.01 18.27 -11.40
N SER A 151 4.81 18.75 -12.37
CA SER A 151 5.06 18.06 -13.64
C SER A 151 6.55 17.98 -14.05
N GLU A 152 7.48 18.03 -13.09
CA GLU A 152 8.91 17.91 -13.38
C GLU A 152 9.42 16.49 -13.60
N HIS A 153 8.66 15.45 -13.13
CA HIS A 153 9.03 14.08 -13.41
C HIS A 153 8.91 13.79 -14.90
N LYS A 154 9.86 13.02 -15.44
CA LYS A 154 9.93 12.70 -16.88
C LYS A 154 9.22 11.40 -17.23
N GLU A 155 8.95 10.56 -16.23
CA GLU A 155 8.30 9.25 -16.34
C GLU A 155 7.29 9.07 -15.20
N ASN A 156 6.61 7.91 -15.17
CA ASN A 156 5.58 7.58 -14.19
C ASN A 156 5.98 7.96 -12.77
N VAL A 157 5.12 8.67 -12.05
CA VAL A 157 5.29 8.88 -10.61
C VAL A 157 4.66 7.72 -9.87
N ASN A 158 5.50 6.87 -9.27
CA ASN A 158 5.09 5.59 -8.71
C ASN A 158 4.54 5.70 -7.29
N TYR A 159 5.08 6.63 -6.49
CA TYR A 159 4.75 6.74 -5.08
C TYR A 159 4.95 8.16 -4.57
N ILE A 160 4.12 8.58 -3.61
CA ILE A 160 4.22 9.86 -2.90
C ILE A 160 4.05 9.64 -1.40
N ILE A 161 4.74 10.42 -0.59
CA ILE A 161 4.59 10.45 0.87
C ILE A 161 4.59 11.89 1.38
N GLN A 162 3.93 12.14 2.49
CA GLN A 162 4.08 13.38 3.25
C GLN A 162 5.25 13.24 4.21
N LEU A 163 6.21 14.17 4.16
CA LEU A 163 7.36 14.24 5.05
C LEU A 163 7.06 15.10 6.27
N GLU A 164 6.56 16.31 6.01
CA GLU A 164 6.17 17.32 7.00
C GLU A 164 4.91 18.03 6.49
N GLU A 165 4.32 18.93 7.27
CA GLU A 165 3.07 19.61 6.96
C GLU A 165 2.95 20.07 5.49
N ALA A 166 3.98 20.72 4.95
CA ALA A 166 4.00 21.22 3.58
C ALA A 166 5.02 20.51 2.66
N LEU A 167 5.82 19.60 3.20
CA LEU A 167 6.82 18.87 2.43
C LEU A 167 6.33 17.49 2.05
N ILE A 168 6.44 17.17 0.77
CA ILE A 168 6.18 15.84 0.24
C ILE A 168 7.40 15.30 -0.50
N ALA A 169 7.52 13.99 -0.58
CA ALA A 169 8.45 13.32 -1.45
C ALA A 169 7.69 12.48 -2.47
N SER A 170 8.24 12.41 -3.67
CA SER A 170 7.78 11.52 -4.74
C SER A 170 8.92 10.71 -5.30
N CYS A 171 8.64 9.52 -5.81
CA CYS A 171 9.59 8.73 -6.56
C CYS A 171 9.00 8.30 -7.91
N SER A 172 9.88 8.15 -8.90
CA SER A 172 9.48 7.98 -10.28
C SER A 172 10.30 6.93 -11.03
N SER A 173 9.72 6.47 -12.13
CA SER A 173 10.40 5.65 -13.14
C SER A 173 11.48 6.43 -13.89
N ASP A 174 11.58 7.74 -13.71
CA ASP A 174 12.69 8.57 -14.21
C ASP A 174 13.97 8.46 -13.35
N ASN A 175 14.00 7.50 -12.44
CA ASN A 175 15.10 7.19 -11.53
C ASN A 175 15.34 8.26 -10.46
N THR A 176 14.41 9.18 -10.26
CA THR A 176 14.59 10.28 -9.30
C THR A 176 13.60 10.20 -8.13
N ILE A 177 14.05 10.75 -7.01
CA ILE A 177 13.23 11.14 -5.88
C ILE A 177 13.21 12.66 -5.84
N LYS A 178 12.03 13.28 -5.77
CA LYS A 178 11.87 14.72 -5.70
C LYS A 178 11.20 15.14 -4.41
N ILE A 179 11.66 16.24 -3.84
CA ILE A 179 11.11 16.86 -2.63
C ILE A 179 10.42 18.18 -3.05
N TRP A 180 9.17 18.33 -2.66
CA TRP A 180 8.32 19.46 -3.04
C TRP A 180 7.86 20.20 -1.81
N ASN A 181 7.69 21.53 -1.94
CA ASN A 181 7.08 22.37 -0.92
C ASN A 181 5.73 22.91 -1.44
N LEU A 182 4.64 22.45 -0.86
CA LEU A 182 3.28 22.81 -1.27
C LEU A 182 2.86 24.24 -0.88
N LYS A 183 3.56 24.89 0.09
CA LYS A 183 3.26 26.26 0.56
C LYS A 183 3.99 27.36 -0.21
N LYS A 184 4.86 27.02 -1.15
CA LYS A 184 5.66 28.00 -1.88
C LYS A 184 4.81 28.64 -2.98
N ASN A 185 4.41 29.91 -2.77
CA ASN A 185 3.73 30.81 -3.74
C ASN A 185 4.71 31.31 -4.83
N ASN A 186 5.49 30.44 -5.45
CA ASN A 186 6.35 30.83 -6.56
C ASN A 186 5.66 30.43 -7.87
N ASP A 187 5.79 31.26 -8.89
CA ASP A 187 5.27 31.03 -10.25
C ASP A 187 5.85 29.76 -10.91
N THR A 188 6.80 29.11 -10.28
CA THR A 188 7.41 27.83 -10.70
C THR A 188 7.01 26.73 -9.72
N ASN A 189 6.30 25.73 -10.22
CA ASN A 189 5.93 24.49 -9.48
C ASN A 189 7.11 23.53 -9.41
N ASP A 190 8.33 24.06 -9.16
CA ASP A 190 9.56 23.29 -9.22
C ASP A 190 9.83 22.56 -7.89
N SER A 191 10.47 21.41 -7.99
CA SER A 191 10.90 20.66 -6.80
C SER A 191 11.96 21.45 -6.03
N LYS A 192 11.87 21.39 -4.69
CA LYS A 192 12.89 21.98 -3.79
C LYS A 192 14.24 21.26 -3.95
N LEU A 193 14.20 19.96 -4.20
CA LEU A 193 15.36 19.10 -4.32
C LEU A 193 15.02 17.90 -5.22
N SER A 194 15.96 17.54 -6.06
CA SER A 194 15.88 16.30 -6.86
C SER A 194 17.11 15.44 -6.56
N VAL A 195 16.89 14.17 -6.24
CA VAL A 195 17.93 13.18 -5.97
C VAL A 195 17.86 12.10 -7.03
N TYR A 196 18.99 11.75 -7.60
CA TYR A 196 19.12 10.66 -8.55
C TYR A 196 19.47 9.36 -7.81
N ASP A 197 18.59 8.36 -7.85
CA ASP A 197 18.76 7.08 -7.16
C ASP A 197 19.55 6.04 -7.99
N GLY A 198 20.21 6.46 -9.05
CA GLY A 198 20.96 5.57 -9.96
C GLY A 198 20.20 5.31 -11.26
N ASP A 199 20.53 4.22 -11.96
CA ASP A 199 20.05 3.95 -13.32
C ASP A 199 18.76 3.11 -13.36
N LEU A 200 18.05 2.97 -12.23
CA LEU A 200 16.85 2.12 -12.12
C LEU A 200 15.64 2.89 -11.59
N PRO A 201 14.43 2.59 -12.12
CA PRO A 201 13.17 3.15 -11.64
C PRO A 201 12.98 3.00 -10.12
N VAL A 202 12.57 4.08 -9.45
CA VAL A 202 12.25 4.05 -8.03
C VAL A 202 10.75 3.78 -7.85
N PHE A 203 10.41 2.69 -7.13
CA PHE A 203 9.02 2.24 -7.01
C PHE A 203 8.36 2.59 -5.69
N GLN A 204 9.14 2.77 -4.64
CA GLN A 204 8.60 3.06 -3.32
C GLN A 204 9.60 3.83 -2.48
N ILE A 205 9.08 4.76 -1.69
CA ILE A 205 9.79 5.50 -0.65
C ILE A 205 8.97 5.46 0.63
N GLU A 206 9.66 5.47 1.78
CA GLU A 206 9.02 5.54 3.10
C GLU A 206 9.80 6.50 4.01
N LYS A 207 9.08 7.23 4.85
CA LYS A 207 9.68 8.16 5.82
C LYS A 207 10.26 7.40 7.02
N LEU A 208 11.48 7.75 7.38
CA LEU A 208 12.16 7.35 8.60
C LEU A 208 12.25 8.52 9.58
N LYS A 209 12.87 8.31 10.75
CA LYS A 209 13.24 9.39 11.67
C LYS A 209 14.43 10.20 11.16
N ASP A 210 14.69 11.32 11.82
CA ASP A 210 15.93 12.14 11.67
C ASP A 210 16.12 12.63 10.24
N ASN A 211 15.06 13.15 9.63
CA ASN A 211 15.04 13.67 8.26
C ASN A 211 15.44 12.64 7.19
N CYS A 212 15.30 11.36 7.49
CA CYS A 212 15.64 10.29 6.58
C CYS A 212 14.40 9.76 5.85
N LEU A 213 14.63 9.29 4.64
CA LEU A 213 13.72 8.41 3.89
C LEU A 213 14.49 7.20 3.38
N VAL A 214 13.78 6.10 3.16
CA VAL A 214 14.31 4.91 2.49
C VAL A 214 13.64 4.74 1.14
N SER A 215 14.42 4.36 0.12
CA SER A 215 13.94 4.06 -1.22
C SER A 215 14.23 2.62 -1.61
N ARG A 216 13.38 2.03 -2.48
CA ARG A 216 13.64 0.82 -3.23
C ARG A 216 13.41 1.01 -4.72
N ASN A 217 14.24 0.35 -5.50
CA ASN A 217 14.15 0.27 -6.96
C ASN A 217 14.16 -1.21 -7.42
N GLU A 218 14.37 -1.48 -8.71
CA GLU A 218 14.53 -2.85 -9.24
C GLU A 218 15.91 -3.43 -8.96
N SER A 219 16.35 -3.41 -7.71
CA SER A 219 17.65 -3.97 -7.31
C SER A 219 17.55 -4.75 -6.00
N PRO A 220 18.58 -5.51 -5.64
CA PRO A 220 18.65 -6.15 -4.34
C PRO A 220 18.94 -5.20 -3.18
N THR A 221 19.14 -3.91 -3.46
CA THR A 221 19.52 -2.92 -2.46
C THR A 221 18.38 -1.93 -2.16
N MET A 222 18.40 -1.37 -0.97
CA MET A 222 17.61 -0.19 -0.58
C MET A 222 18.56 0.92 -0.18
N LYS A 223 18.15 2.16 -0.32
CA LYS A 223 18.98 3.34 -0.02
C LYS A 223 18.32 4.25 0.99
N ILE A 224 19.11 4.78 1.91
CA ILE A 224 18.67 5.74 2.93
C ILE A 224 19.25 7.12 2.58
N TRP A 225 18.38 8.12 2.55
CA TRP A 225 18.67 9.48 2.13
C TRP A 225 18.28 10.48 3.23
N ASP A 226 19.07 11.53 3.36
CA ASP A 226 18.65 12.76 4.04
C ASP A 226 17.82 13.60 3.05
N TYR A 227 16.52 13.76 3.31
CA TYR A 227 15.62 14.43 2.38
C TYR A 227 15.72 15.97 2.43
N LEU A 228 16.42 16.55 3.40
CA LEU A 228 16.68 18.00 3.42
C LEU A 228 17.86 18.38 2.56
N THR A 229 18.89 17.54 2.51
CA THR A 229 20.16 17.81 1.80
C THR A 229 20.29 17.01 0.50
N GLY A 230 19.53 15.94 0.33
CA GLY A 230 19.64 14.99 -0.79
C GLY A 230 20.84 14.05 -0.69
N LYS A 231 21.51 14.03 0.44
CA LYS A 231 22.70 13.19 0.62
C LYS A 231 22.34 11.73 0.83
N LEU A 232 23.00 10.83 0.10
CA LEU A 232 22.96 9.40 0.39
C LEU A 232 23.67 9.14 1.73
N ILE A 233 22.92 8.56 2.68
CA ILE A 233 23.45 8.22 4.01
C ILE A 233 23.97 6.79 4.00
N ARG A 234 23.22 5.86 3.39
CA ARG A 234 23.51 4.43 3.49
C ARG A 234 22.90 3.63 2.33
N VAL A 235 23.56 2.53 1.99
CA VAL A 235 23.04 1.48 1.11
C VAL A 235 22.86 0.21 1.96
N LEU A 236 21.66 -0.37 1.94
CA LEU A 236 21.33 -1.61 2.63
C LEU A 236 21.47 -2.76 1.64
N GLU A 237 22.51 -3.57 1.78
CA GLU A 237 22.89 -4.64 0.85
C GLU A 237 22.97 -5.98 1.57
N ASP A 238 22.04 -6.89 1.29
CA ASP A 238 22.12 -8.28 1.75
C ASP A 238 21.11 -9.21 1.06
N HIS A 239 20.09 -8.66 0.36
CA HIS A 239 19.25 -9.47 -0.51
C HIS A 239 20.05 -9.93 -1.76
N TYR A 240 19.77 -11.15 -2.23
CA TYR A 240 20.42 -11.70 -3.42
C TYR A 240 19.75 -11.28 -4.73
N THR A 241 18.49 -10.84 -4.65
CA THR A 241 17.68 -10.40 -5.78
C THR A 241 16.79 -9.23 -5.38
N ASN A 242 16.05 -8.68 -6.34
CA ASN A 242 15.28 -7.46 -6.17
C ASN A 242 14.37 -7.47 -4.94
N VAL A 243 14.36 -6.35 -4.23
CA VAL A 243 13.41 -6.06 -3.17
C VAL A 243 12.06 -5.68 -3.81
N ILE A 244 11.00 -6.40 -3.45
CA ILE A 244 9.68 -6.26 -4.06
C ILE A 244 8.72 -5.42 -3.21
N CYS A 245 8.83 -5.55 -1.90
CA CYS A 245 8.03 -4.77 -0.97
C CYS A 245 8.88 -4.27 0.20
N MET A 246 8.46 -3.17 0.76
CA MET A 246 9.13 -2.53 1.89
C MET A 246 8.09 -1.82 2.75
N LYS A 247 8.30 -1.81 4.07
CA LYS A 247 7.53 -0.98 5.02
C LYS A 247 8.42 -0.52 6.17
N VAL A 248 8.07 0.62 6.73
CA VAL A 248 8.64 1.09 8.00
C VAL A 248 7.73 0.61 9.14
N LEU A 249 8.32 -0.08 10.10
CA LEU A 249 7.66 -0.62 11.28
C LEU A 249 7.42 0.50 12.32
N LYS A 250 6.55 0.25 13.30
CA LYS A 250 6.24 1.21 14.38
C LYS A 250 7.45 1.65 15.19
N ASN A 251 8.47 0.81 15.28
CA ASN A 251 9.74 1.11 15.94
C ASN A 251 10.77 1.75 15.00
N TYR A 252 10.35 2.18 13.80
CA TYR A 252 11.16 2.80 12.75
C TYR A 252 12.23 1.90 12.12
N LYS A 253 12.21 0.59 12.39
CA LYS A 253 12.97 -0.35 11.59
C LYS A 253 12.32 -0.55 10.23
N ILE A 254 13.10 -0.97 9.26
CA ILE A 254 12.62 -1.26 7.90
C ILE A 254 12.42 -2.76 7.81
N ILE A 255 11.33 -3.17 7.17
CA ILE A 255 11.15 -4.55 6.73
C ILE A 255 11.07 -4.60 5.21
N SER A 256 11.77 -5.54 4.60
CA SER A 256 11.76 -5.79 3.16
C SER A 256 11.37 -7.21 2.84
N GLY A 257 10.73 -7.43 1.69
CA GLY A 257 10.49 -8.74 1.09
C GLY A 257 11.06 -8.78 -0.32
N SER A 258 11.60 -9.93 -0.74
CA SER A 258 12.39 -10.06 -1.95
C SER A 258 12.05 -11.30 -2.78
N TYR A 259 12.48 -11.29 -4.05
CA TYR A 259 12.54 -12.46 -4.92
C TYR A 259 13.50 -13.54 -4.41
N ASP A 260 14.40 -13.24 -3.46
CA ASP A 260 15.28 -14.24 -2.82
C ASP A 260 14.56 -15.13 -1.79
N HIS A 261 13.25 -15.04 -1.73
CA HIS A 261 12.35 -15.81 -0.87
C HIS A 261 12.45 -15.45 0.62
N THR A 262 13.15 -14.37 0.97
CA THR A 262 13.32 -13.92 2.35
C THR A 262 12.62 -12.59 2.62
N ALA A 263 12.30 -12.35 3.88
CA ALA A 263 12.06 -11.01 4.39
C ALA A 263 13.17 -10.65 5.38
N LYS A 264 13.59 -9.37 5.39
CA LYS A 264 14.70 -8.92 6.24
C LYS A 264 14.28 -7.68 7.03
N ILE A 265 14.79 -7.59 8.26
CA ILE A 265 14.57 -6.43 9.13
C ILE A 265 15.88 -5.69 9.30
N TRP A 266 15.82 -4.38 9.11
CA TRP A 266 16.98 -3.50 9.06
C TRP A 266 16.85 -2.38 10.07
N ASN A 267 17.98 -2.01 10.67
CA ASN A 267 18.15 -0.75 11.38
C ASN A 267 18.75 0.28 10.42
N LYS A 268 18.24 1.52 10.43
CA LYS A 268 18.77 2.59 9.57
C LYS A 268 20.26 2.91 9.80
N ASP A 269 20.76 2.57 10.99
CA ASP A 269 22.13 2.87 11.42
C ASP A 269 23.12 1.73 11.17
N GLU A 270 22.67 0.59 10.60
CA GLU A 270 23.48 -0.61 10.35
C GLU A 270 23.46 -1.02 8.87
N ASP A 271 24.58 -1.58 8.39
CA ASP A 271 24.73 -1.98 6.97
C ASP A 271 24.11 -3.37 6.69
N LYS A 272 23.92 -4.18 7.72
CA LYS A 272 23.40 -5.54 7.62
C LYS A 272 22.05 -5.68 8.31
N PRO A 273 21.21 -6.62 7.85
CA PRO A 273 19.92 -6.85 8.50
C PRO A 273 20.13 -7.42 9.91
N GLU A 274 19.34 -6.96 10.86
CA GLU A 274 19.30 -7.52 12.22
C GLU A 274 18.67 -8.91 12.23
N VAL A 275 17.69 -9.16 11.35
CA VAL A 275 16.95 -10.42 11.27
C VAL A 275 16.70 -10.79 9.83
N THR A 276 16.96 -12.04 9.47
CA THR A 276 16.54 -12.64 8.20
C THR A 276 15.47 -13.71 8.47
N LEU A 277 14.28 -13.51 7.91
CA LEU A 277 13.14 -14.40 8.00
C LEU A 277 13.16 -15.34 6.79
N SER A 278 13.72 -16.54 6.97
CA SER A 278 13.88 -17.56 5.92
C SER A 278 12.90 -18.72 6.16
N GLY A 279 12.26 -19.20 5.10
CA GLY A 279 11.34 -20.33 5.18
C GLY A 279 10.20 -20.31 4.17
N HIS A 280 10.04 -19.25 3.36
CA HIS A 280 9.26 -19.29 2.14
C HIS A 280 10.05 -19.99 1.02
N ASN A 281 9.31 -20.62 0.09
CA ASN A 281 9.88 -21.31 -1.06
C ASN A 281 9.78 -20.48 -2.36
N PHE A 282 9.25 -19.29 -2.28
CA PHE A 282 9.10 -18.37 -3.41
C PHE A 282 9.10 -16.92 -2.92
N THR A 283 9.03 -15.95 -3.83
CA THR A 283 9.04 -14.50 -3.60
C THR A 283 8.16 -14.07 -2.45
N VAL A 284 8.68 -13.19 -1.59
CA VAL A 284 7.88 -12.51 -0.57
C VAL A 284 7.30 -11.23 -1.17
N TYR A 285 5.99 -11.23 -1.48
CA TYR A 285 5.29 -10.13 -2.15
C TYR A 285 4.76 -9.07 -1.20
N ASN A 286 4.43 -9.43 0.04
CA ASN A 286 3.89 -8.46 0.99
C ASN A 286 4.33 -8.77 2.42
N VAL A 287 4.47 -7.72 3.20
CA VAL A 287 4.85 -7.78 4.62
C VAL A 287 3.94 -6.88 5.45
N CYS A 288 3.57 -7.32 6.65
CA CYS A 288 2.70 -6.57 7.54
C CYS A 288 3.12 -6.76 8.99
N GLU A 289 3.11 -5.66 9.77
CA GLU A 289 3.34 -5.70 11.22
C GLU A 289 2.02 -5.88 11.97
N CYS A 290 1.92 -6.92 12.79
CA CYS A 290 0.79 -7.16 13.68
C CYS A 290 0.80 -6.18 14.87
N LYS A 291 -0.33 -6.06 15.57
CA LYS A 291 -0.46 -5.17 16.75
C LYS A 291 0.54 -5.52 17.86
N ASN A 292 0.91 -6.80 18.01
CA ASN A 292 1.84 -7.32 19.00
C ASN A 292 3.32 -7.28 18.57
N GLY A 293 3.63 -6.69 17.41
CA GLY A 293 4.98 -6.59 16.85
C GLY A 293 5.45 -7.83 16.09
N ASN A 294 4.65 -8.88 15.96
CA ASN A 294 4.94 -10.00 15.07
C ASN A 294 4.77 -9.57 13.60
N ILE A 295 5.38 -10.29 12.69
CA ILE A 295 5.34 -10.00 11.25
C ILE A 295 4.56 -11.07 10.51
N LEU A 296 3.68 -10.65 9.60
CA LEU A 296 3.12 -11.50 8.56
C LEU A 296 3.87 -11.26 7.25
N THR A 297 4.18 -12.34 6.56
CA THR A 297 4.74 -12.34 5.19
C THR A 297 3.85 -13.16 4.28
N ALA A 298 3.55 -12.63 3.09
CA ALA A 298 2.81 -13.32 2.04
C ALA A 298 3.73 -13.64 0.87
N SER A 299 3.59 -14.85 0.33
CA SER A 299 4.54 -15.36 -0.67
C SER A 299 3.85 -15.95 -1.89
N GLY A 300 4.62 -16.01 -2.99
CA GLY A 300 4.27 -16.77 -4.18
C GLY A 300 4.30 -18.29 -3.99
N ASP A 301 4.68 -18.79 -2.83
CA ASP A 301 4.52 -20.20 -2.50
C ASP A 301 3.08 -20.57 -2.05
N GLY A 302 2.13 -19.61 -2.15
CA GLY A 302 0.75 -19.79 -1.75
C GLY A 302 0.52 -19.74 -0.23
N THR A 303 1.56 -19.48 0.56
CA THR A 303 1.47 -19.46 2.02
C THR A 303 1.66 -18.06 2.60
N ILE A 304 1.13 -17.89 3.80
CA ILE A 304 1.41 -16.74 4.65
C ILE A 304 2.07 -17.26 5.93
N LYS A 305 3.11 -16.59 6.40
CA LYS A 305 3.81 -16.97 7.62
C LYS A 305 3.78 -15.87 8.65
N LEU A 306 3.55 -16.26 9.92
CA LEU A 306 3.64 -15.39 11.09
C LEU A 306 4.96 -15.63 11.80
N TRP A 307 5.70 -14.55 12.00
CA TRP A 307 7.03 -14.58 12.61
C TRP A 307 7.04 -13.89 13.96
N ASP A 308 7.58 -14.56 14.96
CA ASP A 308 7.94 -13.96 16.26
C ASP A 308 9.36 -13.38 16.14
N LEU A 309 9.47 -12.05 16.13
CA LEU A 309 10.76 -11.39 15.97
C LEU A 309 11.70 -11.59 17.17
N LYS A 310 11.16 -11.73 18.36
CA LYS A 310 11.98 -11.97 19.56
C LYS A 310 12.63 -13.36 19.52
N LYS A 311 11.90 -14.34 19.02
CA LYS A 311 12.39 -15.71 18.85
C LYS A 311 13.08 -15.94 17.51
N GLN A 312 12.94 -15.01 16.56
CA GLN A 312 13.42 -15.11 15.17
C GLN A 312 12.95 -16.39 14.47
N LYS A 313 11.67 -16.76 14.69
CA LYS A 313 11.11 -18.03 14.19
C LYS A 313 9.73 -17.82 13.59
N CYS A 314 9.44 -18.63 12.57
CA CYS A 314 8.08 -18.84 12.10
C CYS A 314 7.33 -19.61 13.20
N ILE A 315 6.16 -19.06 13.60
CA ILE A 315 5.33 -19.64 14.65
C ILE A 315 4.01 -20.18 14.12
N GLN A 316 3.52 -19.65 12.99
CA GLN A 316 2.33 -20.14 12.29
C GLN A 316 2.51 -20.02 10.78
N THR A 317 2.03 -21.04 10.05
CA THR A 317 1.92 -21.05 8.59
C THR A 317 0.45 -21.23 8.19
N PHE A 318 -0.07 -20.30 7.39
CA PHE A 318 -1.43 -20.29 6.88
C PHE A 318 -1.44 -20.88 5.47
N ILE A 319 -2.25 -21.91 5.26
CA ILE A 319 -2.31 -22.71 4.03
C ILE A 319 -3.76 -22.76 3.56
N GLY A 320 -4.01 -22.33 2.33
CA GLY A 320 -5.36 -22.28 1.76
C GLY A 320 -5.40 -21.67 0.37
N HIS A 321 -4.50 -20.73 0.05
CA HIS A 321 -4.35 -20.23 -1.31
C HIS A 321 -3.67 -21.24 -2.23
N ASN A 322 -4.07 -21.24 -3.51
CA ASN A 322 -3.55 -22.13 -4.54
C ASN A 322 -2.57 -21.43 -5.49
N ASP A 323 -2.35 -20.12 -5.31
CA ASP A 323 -1.46 -19.30 -6.14
C ASP A 323 -0.85 -18.17 -5.30
N TYR A 324 -0.08 -17.26 -5.91
CA TYR A 324 0.67 -16.18 -5.29
C TYR A 324 -0.20 -15.31 -4.39
N VAL A 325 0.22 -15.17 -3.13
CA VAL A 325 -0.43 -14.25 -2.17
C VAL A 325 0.28 -12.90 -2.25
N VAL A 326 -0.45 -11.86 -2.68
CA VAL A 326 0.14 -10.55 -3.01
C VAL A 326 -0.36 -9.42 -2.12
N SER A 327 -1.47 -9.60 -1.44
CA SER A 327 -2.06 -8.56 -0.60
C SER A 327 -2.33 -9.07 0.81
N LEU A 328 -2.06 -8.24 1.82
CA LEU A 328 -2.33 -8.50 3.24
C LEU A 328 -2.97 -7.27 3.89
N LEU A 329 -4.00 -7.51 4.68
CA LEU A 329 -4.65 -6.52 5.53
C LEU A 329 -4.86 -7.09 6.93
N ILE A 330 -4.32 -6.42 7.95
CA ILE A 330 -4.60 -6.76 9.35
C ILE A 330 -5.88 -6.06 9.78
N THR A 331 -6.83 -6.82 10.31
CA THR A 331 -8.11 -6.35 10.82
C THR A 331 -8.12 -6.30 12.35
N LYS A 332 -9.29 -6.45 12.96
CA LYS A 332 -9.45 -6.54 14.42
C LYS A 332 -9.32 -8.00 14.92
N ASN A 333 -9.25 -8.17 16.24
CA ASN A 333 -9.39 -9.48 16.92
C ASN A 333 -8.39 -10.56 16.48
N ASN A 334 -7.14 -10.20 16.19
CA ASN A 334 -6.12 -11.12 15.68
C ASN A 334 -6.52 -11.80 14.35
N GLU A 335 -7.33 -11.14 13.56
CA GLU A 335 -7.70 -11.56 12.22
C GLU A 335 -6.96 -10.74 11.17
N PHE A 336 -6.78 -11.34 9.99
CA PHE A 336 -6.25 -10.66 8.83
C PHE A 336 -6.85 -11.26 7.55
N VAL A 337 -6.74 -10.51 6.46
CA VAL A 337 -7.22 -10.94 5.14
C VAL A 337 -6.05 -10.96 4.18
N SER A 338 -6.02 -11.96 3.31
CA SER A 338 -5.07 -12.07 2.21
C SER A 338 -5.80 -12.12 0.87
N GLY A 339 -5.16 -11.58 -0.17
CA GLY A 339 -5.64 -11.66 -1.54
C GLY A 339 -4.59 -12.29 -2.44
N SER A 340 -5.05 -13.07 -3.42
CA SER A 340 -4.19 -13.93 -4.21
C SER A 340 -4.50 -13.87 -5.73
N TYR A 341 -3.55 -14.40 -6.50
CA TYR A 341 -3.70 -14.70 -7.92
C TYR A 341 -4.71 -15.82 -8.19
N ASP A 342 -5.01 -16.67 -7.18
CA ASP A 342 -6.06 -17.69 -7.26
C ASP A 342 -7.49 -17.10 -7.29
N THR A 343 -7.62 -15.78 -7.44
CA THR A 343 -8.87 -15.01 -7.50
C THR A 343 -9.64 -14.91 -6.18
N THR A 344 -9.13 -15.48 -5.09
CA THR A 344 -9.79 -15.47 -3.79
C THR A 344 -9.19 -14.48 -2.81
N ALA A 345 -10.02 -13.98 -1.88
CA ALA A 345 -9.54 -13.42 -0.63
C ALA A 345 -9.87 -14.38 0.51
N ILE A 346 -8.97 -14.52 1.46
CA ILE A 346 -9.16 -15.44 2.59
C ILE A 346 -9.06 -14.68 3.89
N ILE A 347 -10.04 -14.92 4.78
CA ILE A 347 -10.04 -14.41 6.15
C ILE A 347 -9.41 -15.46 7.05
N TRP A 348 -8.44 -15.03 7.84
CA TRP A 348 -7.67 -15.86 8.75
C TRP A 348 -7.75 -15.38 10.18
N LYS A 349 -7.57 -16.31 11.11
CA LYS A 349 -7.44 -16.03 12.53
C LYS A 349 -6.08 -16.48 13.06
N ILE A 350 -5.33 -15.55 13.66
CA ILE A 350 -4.08 -15.86 14.35
C ILE A 350 -4.43 -16.60 15.65
N LYS A 351 -3.92 -17.81 15.80
CA LYS A 351 -4.10 -18.58 17.03
C LYS A 351 -3.27 -17.99 18.15
N SER A 352 -3.86 -17.81 19.33
CA SER A 352 -3.12 -17.50 20.54
C SER A 352 -2.15 -18.64 20.87
N LEU A 353 -0.88 -18.29 21.09
CA LEU A 353 0.20 -19.18 21.48
C LEU A 353 0.42 -19.18 22.98
#